data_035a73364826c09f57336ae8e8481366
#
_entry.id   035a73364826c09f57336ae8e8481366
#
_cell.length_a   1.000
_cell.length_b   1.000
_cell.length_c   1.000
_cell.angle_alpha   90.00
_cell.angle_beta   90.00
_cell.angle_gamma   90.00
#
_symmetry.space_group_name_H-M   'P 1'
#
loop_
_entity.id
_entity.type
_entity.pdbx_description
1 polymer ?
#
loop_
_entity_poly.entity_id
_entity_poly.type
_entity_poly.pdbx_seq_one_letter_code
_entity_poly.pdbx_strand_id
1 'polypeptide(L)'
;MKSRLKQRIFALSLLAWTAVCPADAQQTRSLREQFQNPSDEAKPWTFWYWMYGAVSKEGITADLEAMKHAGLGGTYLMPIKGIHEGAQYDGKAQQLTPEWWEMVRFSMEEADRLGLKLGMHICDGFALAGGPWMTPASSMFTVFLMSI
;
A
#
# COMPACT_ATOMS: atom_id res chain seq x y z
N MET A 1 39.85 -38.22 -32.36
CA MET A 1 40.22 -37.94 -30.94
C MET A 1 39.70 -36.56 -30.44
N LYS A 2 39.59 -35.53 -31.26
CA LYS A 2 39.15 -34.16 -30.88
C LYS A 2 37.63 -34.02 -30.60
N SER A 3 36.76 -34.88 -31.16
CA SER A 3 35.32 -34.77 -30.98
C SER A 3 34.83 -35.27 -29.59
N ARG A 4 35.44 -36.31 -29.08
CA ARG A 4 35.09 -36.88 -27.76
C ARG A 4 35.51 -36.00 -26.57
N LEU A 5 36.55 -35.18 -26.76
CA LEU A 5 36.99 -34.22 -25.76
C LEU A 5 36.01 -33.06 -25.63
N LYS A 6 35.47 -32.56 -26.74
CA LYS A 6 34.45 -31.49 -26.74
C LYS A 6 33.13 -31.95 -26.10
N GLN A 7 32.72 -33.19 -26.32
CA GLN A 7 31.52 -33.75 -25.69
C GLN A 7 31.67 -33.93 -24.17
N ARG A 8 32.87 -34.28 -23.70
CA ARG A 8 33.13 -34.41 -22.25
C ARG A 8 33.19 -33.06 -21.54
N ILE A 9 33.71 -32.03 -22.19
CA ILE A 9 33.74 -30.66 -21.65
C ILE A 9 32.34 -30.09 -21.58
N PHE A 10 31.49 -30.36 -22.60
CA PHE A 10 30.09 -29.89 -22.61
C PHE A 10 29.22 -30.59 -21.54
N ALA A 11 29.44 -31.88 -21.29
CA ALA A 11 28.74 -32.63 -20.24
C ALA A 11 29.17 -32.19 -18.84
N LEU A 12 30.42 -31.83 -18.62
CA LEU A 12 30.92 -31.32 -17.35
C LEU A 12 30.43 -29.88 -17.06
N SER A 13 30.22 -29.05 -18.07
CA SER A 13 29.67 -27.70 -17.89
C SER A 13 28.16 -27.72 -17.59
N LEU A 14 27.42 -28.72 -18.10
CA LEU A 14 25.98 -28.87 -17.75
C LEU A 14 25.80 -29.36 -16.31
N LEU A 15 26.67 -30.19 -15.78
CA LEU A 15 26.60 -30.65 -14.38
C LEU A 15 27.00 -29.56 -13.37
N ALA A 16 27.80 -28.57 -13.75
CA ALA A 16 28.20 -27.48 -12.87
C ALA A 16 27.09 -26.42 -12.68
N TRP A 17 26.10 -26.37 -13.59
CA TRP A 17 24.99 -25.38 -13.50
C TRP A 17 23.83 -25.84 -12.66
N THR A 18 23.75 -27.11 -12.28
CA THR A 18 22.66 -27.62 -11.40
C THR A 18 23.00 -27.55 -9.92
N ALA A 19 24.20 -27.09 -9.55
CA ALA A 19 24.66 -27.09 -8.15
C ALA A 19 24.59 -25.73 -7.43
N VAL A 20 23.98 -24.71 -8.03
CA VAL A 20 23.80 -23.41 -7.38
C VAL A 20 22.34 -22.96 -7.47
N CYS A 21 21.43 -23.78 -6.99
CA CYS A 21 20.27 -23.27 -6.28
C CYS A 21 20.70 -23.23 -4.81
N PRO A 22 20.84 -22.07 -4.16
CA PRO A 22 20.74 -22.05 -2.73
C PRO A 22 19.31 -22.55 -2.45
N ALA A 23 19.16 -23.78 -1.98
CA ALA A 23 18.03 -24.12 -1.18
C ALA A 23 18.11 -23.18 0.02
N ASP A 24 17.44 -22.04 -0.07
CA ASP A 24 17.04 -21.30 1.11
C ASP A 24 16.26 -22.32 1.94
N ALA A 25 16.99 -22.97 2.81
CA ALA A 25 16.42 -23.75 3.89
C ALA A 25 15.72 -22.71 4.76
N GLN A 26 14.55 -22.31 4.30
CA GLN A 26 13.61 -21.51 5.04
C GLN A 26 13.34 -22.33 6.30
N GLN A 27 14.10 -21.99 7.33
CA GLN A 27 14.05 -22.63 8.63
C GLN A 27 12.58 -22.49 9.06
N THR A 28 11.82 -23.55 8.88
CA THR A 28 10.36 -23.58 9.12
C THR A 28 10.17 -23.34 10.61
N ARG A 29 9.96 -22.07 10.99
CA ARG A 29 9.57 -21.74 12.35
C ARG A 29 8.33 -22.55 12.71
N SER A 30 8.24 -23.03 13.93
CA SER A 30 7.04 -23.74 14.39
C SER A 30 5.81 -22.83 14.26
N LEU A 31 4.62 -23.41 14.07
CA LEU A 31 3.37 -22.65 14.00
C LEU A 31 3.18 -21.74 15.23
N ARG A 32 3.62 -22.22 16.41
CA ARG A 32 3.57 -21.44 17.64
C ARG A 32 4.49 -20.21 17.58
N GLU A 33 5.69 -20.35 17.06
CA GLU A 33 6.63 -19.23 16.89
C GLU A 33 6.13 -18.23 15.84
N GLN A 34 5.54 -18.72 14.75
CA GLN A 34 4.94 -17.86 13.73
C GLN A 34 3.73 -17.08 14.27
N PHE A 35 2.94 -17.69 15.14
CA PHE A 35 1.82 -17.04 15.80
C PHE A 35 2.26 -15.99 16.82
N GLN A 36 3.31 -16.28 17.60
CA GLN A 36 3.84 -15.36 18.61
C GLN A 36 4.62 -14.20 17.98
N ASN A 37 5.30 -14.45 16.88
CA ASN A 37 6.11 -13.48 16.14
C ASN A 37 5.75 -13.55 14.65
N PRO A 38 4.62 -12.97 14.23
CA PRO A 38 4.19 -13.00 12.85
C PRO A 38 5.18 -12.29 11.92
N SER A 39 5.30 -12.79 10.69
CA SER A 39 6.05 -12.10 9.65
C SER A 39 5.36 -10.78 9.29
N ASP A 40 6.09 -9.86 8.67
CA ASP A 40 5.53 -8.56 8.26
C ASP A 40 4.34 -8.70 7.31
N GLU A 41 4.29 -9.80 6.53
CA GLU A 41 3.17 -10.11 5.64
C GLU A 41 1.88 -10.54 6.38
N ALA A 42 2.03 -11.08 7.60
CA ALA A 42 0.92 -11.52 8.43
C ALA A 42 0.45 -10.44 9.41
N LYS A 43 1.09 -9.28 9.46
CA LYS A 43 0.69 -8.18 10.33
C LYS A 43 -0.60 -7.54 9.84
N PRO A 44 -1.50 -7.13 10.74
CA PRO A 44 -2.74 -6.47 10.38
C PRO A 44 -2.48 -5.09 9.76
N TRP A 45 -3.45 -4.65 8.95
CA TRP A 45 -3.50 -3.31 8.38
C TRP A 45 -4.71 -2.58 8.92
N THR A 46 -4.67 -1.24 8.90
CA THR A 46 -5.78 -0.39 9.30
C THR A 46 -6.13 0.62 8.22
N PHE A 47 -7.35 1.16 8.25
CA PHE A 47 -7.67 2.36 7.49
C PHE A 47 -7.11 3.59 8.20
N TRP A 48 -6.65 4.55 7.40
CA TRP A 48 -6.12 5.82 7.87
C TRP A 48 -6.88 6.95 7.19
N TYR A 49 -7.81 7.52 7.93
CA TYR A 49 -8.73 8.51 7.39
C TYR A 49 -8.11 9.90 7.41
N TRP A 50 -8.08 10.52 6.26
CA TRP A 50 -7.74 11.94 6.10
C TRP A 50 -9.02 12.74 5.93
N MET A 51 -9.52 13.28 7.03
CA MET A 51 -10.81 14.00 7.06
C MET A 51 -10.60 15.43 6.56
N TYR A 52 -11.29 15.80 5.49
CA TYR A 52 -11.42 17.18 4.99
C TYR A 52 -10.10 17.89 4.69
N GLY A 53 -9.06 17.18 4.37
CA GLY A 53 -7.73 17.75 4.12
C GLY A 53 -7.03 18.30 5.38
N ALA A 54 -7.52 17.98 6.57
CA ALA A 54 -6.94 18.40 7.84
C ALA A 54 -5.77 17.49 8.25
N VAL A 55 -4.67 17.56 7.50
CA VAL A 55 -3.45 16.79 7.75
C VAL A 55 -2.24 17.70 7.84
N SER A 56 -1.26 17.32 8.65
CA SER A 56 0.05 17.98 8.77
C SER A 56 1.17 16.95 8.79
N LYS A 57 2.39 17.36 8.48
CA LYS A 57 3.56 16.47 8.51
C LYS A 57 3.79 15.89 9.89
N GLU A 58 3.62 16.70 10.92
CA GLU A 58 3.75 16.27 12.32
C GLU A 58 2.70 15.22 12.70
N GLY A 59 1.44 15.43 12.27
CA GLY A 59 0.35 14.47 12.48
C GLY A 59 0.60 13.15 11.73
N ILE A 60 1.04 13.23 10.47
CA ILE A 60 1.39 12.07 9.66
C ILE A 60 2.49 11.23 10.35
N THR A 61 3.57 11.88 10.79
CA THR A 61 4.65 11.19 11.51
C THR A 61 4.13 10.53 12.78
N ALA A 62 3.37 11.26 13.61
CA ALA A 62 2.84 10.73 14.86
C ALA A 62 1.90 9.53 14.65
N ASP A 63 1.01 9.60 13.67
CA ASP A 63 0.09 8.51 13.34
C ASP A 63 0.83 7.26 12.88
N LEU A 64 1.79 7.40 11.95
CA LEU A 64 2.55 6.27 11.41
C LEU A 64 3.46 5.64 12.48
N GLU A 65 4.07 6.44 13.35
CA GLU A 65 4.85 5.93 14.50
C GLU A 65 3.95 5.17 15.48
N ALA A 66 2.75 5.68 15.77
CA ALA A 66 1.78 4.98 16.60
C ALA A 66 1.34 3.64 15.98
N MET A 67 1.07 3.61 14.66
CA MET A 67 0.74 2.39 13.92
C MET A 67 1.89 1.37 13.99
N LYS A 68 3.13 1.81 13.80
CA LYS A 68 4.31 0.95 13.93
C LYS A 68 4.46 0.40 15.34
N HIS A 69 4.27 1.24 16.35
CA HIS A 69 4.33 0.83 17.75
C HIS A 69 3.23 -0.18 18.11
N ALA A 70 2.04 -0.02 17.53
CA ALA A 70 0.93 -0.97 17.68
C ALA A 70 1.15 -2.32 16.96
N GLY A 71 2.25 -2.48 16.20
CA GLY A 71 2.57 -3.72 15.51
C GLY A 71 1.86 -3.89 14.16
N LEU A 72 1.34 -2.83 13.57
CA LEU A 72 0.73 -2.89 12.24
C LEU A 72 1.80 -3.10 11.15
N GLY A 73 1.42 -3.81 10.09
CA GLY A 73 2.25 -4.02 8.90
C GLY A 73 2.10 -2.93 7.84
N GLY A 74 1.01 -2.19 7.91
CA GLY A 74 0.71 -1.13 6.96
C GLY A 74 -0.63 -0.45 7.21
N THR A 75 -0.96 0.49 6.33
CA THR A 75 -2.20 1.24 6.41
C THR A 75 -2.75 1.57 5.02
N TYR A 76 -4.06 1.79 4.93
CA TYR A 76 -4.74 2.30 3.75
C TYR A 76 -5.12 3.76 4.00
N LEU A 77 -4.40 4.69 3.35
CA LEU A 77 -4.76 6.09 3.32
C LEU A 77 -6.11 6.24 2.59
N MET A 78 -7.09 6.77 3.28
CA MET A 78 -8.43 6.98 2.77
C MET A 78 -8.83 8.44 2.95
N PRO A 79 -8.72 9.25 1.89
CA PRO A 79 -9.17 10.64 1.93
C PRO A 79 -10.70 10.68 1.99
N ILE A 80 -11.23 11.51 2.87
CA ILE A 80 -12.67 11.76 3.02
C ILE A 80 -12.90 13.26 2.94
N LYS A 81 -13.47 13.69 1.83
CA LYS A 81 -13.93 15.06 1.66
C LYS A 81 -15.38 15.17 2.07
N GLY A 82 -16.23 14.31 1.50
CA GLY A 82 -17.67 14.28 1.78
C GLY A 82 -18.37 15.62 1.53
N ILE A 83 -19.65 15.64 1.85
CA ILE A 83 -20.43 16.87 1.95
C ILE A 83 -20.45 17.26 3.43
N HIS A 84 -19.84 18.38 3.79
CA HIS A 84 -19.91 18.92 5.13
C HIS A 84 -20.15 20.42 5.05
N GLU A 85 -21.13 20.89 5.78
CA GLU A 85 -21.39 22.30 5.97
C GLU A 85 -20.81 22.73 7.33
N GLY A 86 -19.94 23.74 7.31
CA GLY A 86 -19.39 24.32 8.54
C GLY A 86 -18.41 23.40 9.29
N ALA A 87 -17.58 22.67 8.59
CA ALA A 87 -16.62 21.79 9.22
C ALA A 87 -15.64 22.55 10.10
N GLN A 88 -15.50 22.04 11.30
CA GLN A 88 -14.55 22.51 12.30
C GLN A 88 -13.09 22.27 11.88
N TYR A 89 -12.85 21.50 10.80
CA TYR A 89 -11.56 21.01 10.35
C TYR A 89 -11.36 21.20 8.84
N ASP A 90 -11.44 22.43 8.36
CA ASP A 90 -11.08 22.76 6.98
C ASP A 90 -9.54 22.78 6.84
N GLY A 91 -8.98 21.66 6.42
CA GLY A 91 -7.56 21.54 6.13
C GLY A 91 -7.18 22.16 4.80
N LYS A 92 -5.91 22.54 4.65
CA LYS A 92 -5.37 23.11 3.41
C LYS A 92 -5.10 22.04 2.34
N ALA A 93 -4.86 20.80 2.74
CA ALA A 93 -4.52 19.70 1.84
C ALA A 93 -5.78 19.04 1.25
N GLN A 94 -6.56 19.81 0.50
CA GLN A 94 -7.76 19.29 -0.18
C GLN A 94 -7.36 18.26 -1.23
N GLN A 95 -8.12 17.20 -1.34
CA GLN A 95 -7.82 16.07 -2.23
C GLN A 95 -7.52 16.51 -3.66
N LEU A 96 -6.45 15.96 -4.24
CA LEU A 96 -5.91 16.23 -5.58
C LEU A 96 -5.26 17.61 -5.75
N THR A 97 -5.15 18.45 -4.73
CA THR A 97 -4.36 19.69 -4.80
C THR A 97 -2.86 19.41 -4.70
N PRO A 98 -1.98 20.37 -5.10
CA PRO A 98 -0.54 20.22 -4.92
C PRO A 98 -0.13 19.94 -3.46
N GLU A 99 -0.79 20.61 -2.50
CA GLU A 99 -0.57 20.44 -1.07
C GLU A 99 -0.91 19.03 -0.62
N TRP A 100 -2.01 18.47 -1.13
CA TRP A 100 -2.39 17.10 -0.85
C TRP A 100 -1.35 16.10 -1.36
N TRP A 101 -0.87 16.29 -2.58
CA TRP A 101 0.18 15.43 -3.16
C TRP A 101 1.51 15.55 -2.41
N GLU A 102 1.82 16.71 -1.84
CA GLU A 102 2.98 16.88 -0.96
C GLU A 102 2.82 16.03 0.31
N MET A 103 1.64 16.06 0.94
CA MET A 103 1.37 15.24 2.13
C MET A 103 1.39 13.74 1.83
N VAL A 104 0.85 13.33 0.67
CA VAL A 104 0.92 11.93 0.22
C VAL A 104 2.36 11.47 0.05
N ARG A 105 3.19 12.26 -0.63
CA ARG A 105 4.61 11.94 -0.80
C ARG A 105 5.32 11.84 0.54
N PHE A 106 5.11 12.79 1.42
CA PHE A 106 5.67 12.76 2.77
C PHE A 106 5.23 11.51 3.55
N SER A 107 3.98 11.10 3.41
CA SER A 107 3.48 9.86 4.03
C SER A 107 4.17 8.61 3.49
N MET A 108 4.48 8.58 2.19
CA MET A 108 5.22 7.46 1.60
C MET A 108 6.66 7.39 2.15
N GLU A 109 7.33 8.54 2.27
CA GLU A 109 8.69 8.64 2.83
C GLU A 109 8.71 8.20 4.30
N GLU A 110 7.74 8.64 5.10
CA GLU A 110 7.64 8.27 6.51
C GLU A 110 7.26 6.79 6.70
N ALA A 111 6.35 6.27 5.88
CA ALA A 111 6.00 4.85 5.92
C ALA A 111 7.22 3.98 5.58
N ASP A 112 8.00 4.35 4.57
CA ASP A 112 9.25 3.67 4.20
C ASP A 112 10.28 3.73 5.34
N ARG A 113 10.49 4.90 5.94
CA ARG A 113 11.37 5.09 7.10
C ARG A 113 11.02 4.13 8.26
N LEU A 114 9.74 3.88 8.46
CA LEU A 114 9.23 3.03 9.54
C LEU A 114 9.10 1.55 9.13
N GLY A 115 9.32 1.22 7.85
CA GLY A 115 9.09 -0.12 7.32
C GLY A 115 7.61 -0.52 7.38
N LEU A 116 6.71 0.44 7.17
CA LEU A 116 5.28 0.23 6.99
C LEU A 116 4.93 0.20 5.51
N LYS A 117 3.94 -0.59 5.15
CA LYS A 117 3.37 -0.54 3.80
C LYS A 117 2.23 0.48 3.75
N LEU A 118 2.19 1.28 2.69
CA LEU A 118 1.15 2.28 2.46
C LEU A 118 0.37 1.93 1.20
N GLY A 119 -0.93 1.64 1.35
CA GLY A 119 -1.89 1.62 0.27
C GLY A 119 -2.65 2.94 0.22
N MET A 120 -3.20 3.30 -0.93
CA MET A 120 -4.02 4.50 -1.07
C MET A 120 -5.34 4.17 -1.75
N HIS A 121 -6.42 4.66 -1.17
CA HIS A 121 -7.74 4.67 -1.78
C HIS A 121 -7.87 5.92 -2.66
N ILE A 122 -8.24 5.75 -3.92
CA ILE A 122 -8.28 6.85 -4.89
C ILE A 122 -9.65 7.51 -5.03
N CYS A 123 -10.61 7.10 -4.22
CA CYS A 123 -11.97 7.65 -4.21
C CYS A 123 -12.16 8.56 -2.99
N ASP A 124 -13.31 9.24 -2.91
CA ASP A 124 -13.72 10.00 -1.74
C ASP A 124 -14.42 9.06 -0.74
N GLY A 125 -13.80 8.82 0.39
CA GLY A 125 -14.33 7.93 1.41
C GLY A 125 -14.60 6.52 0.89
N PHE A 126 -15.77 5.99 1.17
CA PHE A 126 -16.22 4.66 0.75
C PHE A 126 -16.94 4.65 -0.61
N ALA A 127 -17.01 5.78 -1.29
CA ALA A 127 -17.61 5.86 -2.62
C ALA A 127 -16.68 5.19 -3.64
N LEU A 128 -17.04 4.01 -4.10
CA LEU A 128 -16.33 3.30 -5.16
C LEU A 128 -16.42 4.13 -6.45
N ALA A 129 -15.29 4.65 -6.93
CA ALA A 129 -15.23 5.53 -8.09
C ALA A 129 -16.07 6.81 -7.98
N GLY A 130 -16.32 7.30 -6.77
CA GLY A 130 -17.01 8.55 -6.48
C GLY A 130 -16.07 9.66 -6.02
N GLY A 131 -16.55 10.90 -6.03
CA GLY A 131 -15.83 12.07 -5.53
C GLY A 131 -16.39 13.35 -6.13
N PRO A 132 -15.98 14.52 -5.62
CA PRO A 132 -16.51 15.82 -6.07
C PRO A 132 -16.20 16.16 -7.54
N TRP A 133 -15.28 15.43 -8.15
CA TRP A 133 -14.93 15.52 -9.58
C TRP A 133 -15.85 14.69 -10.49
N MET A 134 -16.71 13.83 -9.91
CA MET A 134 -17.65 13.04 -10.69
C MET A 134 -18.82 13.91 -11.16
N THR A 135 -19.13 13.83 -12.44
CA THR A 135 -20.27 14.48 -13.03
C THR A 135 -21.24 13.42 -13.57
N PRO A 136 -22.52 13.74 -13.79
CA PRO A 136 -23.46 12.80 -14.40
C PRO A 136 -22.95 12.22 -15.74
N ALA A 137 -22.19 13.02 -16.51
CA ALA A 137 -21.63 12.59 -17.80
C ALA A 137 -20.45 11.61 -17.65
N SER A 138 -19.75 11.62 -16.51
CA SER A 138 -18.63 10.72 -16.18
C SER A 138 -19.02 9.59 -15.24
N SER A 139 -20.30 9.51 -14.84
CA SER A 139 -20.81 8.44 -13.99
C SER A 139 -21.04 7.16 -14.80
N MET A 140 -20.69 6.01 -14.21
CA MET A 140 -21.00 4.70 -14.80
C MET A 140 -22.49 4.31 -14.66
N PHE A 141 -23.28 5.05 -13.88
CA PHE A 141 -24.69 4.79 -13.68
C PHE A 141 -25.55 5.81 -14.42
N THR A 142 -26.32 5.34 -15.38
CA THR A 142 -27.39 6.13 -16.01
C THR A 142 -28.67 5.89 -15.23
N VAL A 143 -29.15 6.91 -14.54
CA VAL A 143 -30.46 6.86 -13.86
C VAL A 143 -31.53 7.23 -14.88
N PHE A 144 -32.34 6.28 -15.26
CA PHE A 144 -33.56 6.56 -16.06
C PHE A 144 -34.64 7.02 -15.09
N LEU A 145 -34.93 8.32 -15.07
CA LEU A 145 -36.15 8.84 -14.43
C LEU A 145 -37.32 8.53 -15.37
N MET A 146 -38.09 7.50 -15.07
CA MET A 146 -39.40 7.32 -15.67
C MET A 146 -40.35 8.31 -14.96
N SER A 147 -40.78 9.36 -15.71
CA SER A 147 -41.92 10.17 -15.29
C SER A 147 -43.19 9.33 -15.43
N ILE A 148 -43.90 9.15 -14.35
CA ILE A 148 -45.24 8.57 -14.30
C ILE A 148 -46.24 9.67 -14.65
#